data_33d88945e30f88c1e50c4ad972da1989
#
_entry.id   33d88945e30f88c1e50c4ad972da1989
#
_cell.length_a   1.000
_cell.length_b   1.000
_cell.length_c   1.000
_cell.angle_alpha   90.00
_cell.angle_beta   90.00
_cell.angle_gamma   90.00
#
_symmetry.space_group_name_H-M   'P 1'
#
loop_
_entity.id
_entity.type
_entity.pdbx_description
1 polymer ?
#
loop_
_entity_poly.entity_id
_entity_poly.type
_entity_poly.pdbx_seq_one_letter_code
_entity_poly.pdbx_strand_id
1 'polypeptide(L)'
;IVIVSADGTGDFKSIQAAINSLPVEAKEARIIIIKKGIYNEKIFIEKNNITLKGETASNTIITYAEGRDLFRCNNADDWGVATVNLKGSDISLDNLTIQNTYGLTAEDITISCPTDTVTGTKLVKKGTHQMALRSFETTRLKVSNCIFKAYGGDTVSPWNTEDGMFYFYNCVMEGWVDFYCPRGWALAEKCTFICHSPEAAIWHDGSKHELSKTVLLNCKFTGDNGFKLGRYHRDAQFYLINCSFPSNMADADIYQKTATPPNVIQWGKRVYYFNCHKEGGDYAWHKNN
;
A
#
# COMPACT_ATOMS: atom_id res chain seq x y z
N ILE A 1 2.44 5.06 -27.05
CA ILE A 1 2.83 3.81 -26.36
C ILE A 1 4.34 3.73 -26.38
N VAL A 2 4.93 3.38 -25.26
CA VAL A 2 6.38 3.15 -25.08
C VAL A 2 6.56 1.73 -24.56
N ILE A 3 7.58 1.02 -25.02
CA ILE A 3 7.87 -0.35 -24.63
C ILE A 3 9.15 -0.39 -23.81
N VAL A 4 9.05 -0.98 -22.61
CA VAL A 4 10.21 -1.27 -21.74
C VAL A 4 10.47 -2.77 -21.73
N SER A 5 11.75 -3.14 -21.97
CA SER A 5 12.20 -4.52 -21.93
C SER A 5 13.60 -4.62 -21.31
N ALA A 6 13.75 -5.41 -20.25
CA ALA A 6 15.03 -5.58 -19.55
C ALA A 6 16.14 -6.14 -20.45
N ASP A 7 15.80 -6.95 -21.46
CA ASP A 7 16.73 -7.52 -22.43
C ASP A 7 17.17 -6.55 -23.53
N GLY A 8 16.55 -5.34 -23.58
CA GLY A 8 16.88 -4.29 -24.54
C GLY A 8 16.16 -4.39 -25.88
N THR A 9 15.15 -5.24 -26.02
CA THR A 9 14.31 -5.35 -27.23
C THR A 9 13.19 -4.31 -27.29
N GLY A 10 13.00 -3.50 -26.23
CA GLY A 10 12.07 -2.37 -26.19
C GLY A 10 12.72 -1.05 -26.51
N ASP A 11 11.93 0.03 -26.40
CA ASP A 11 12.41 1.41 -26.55
C ASP A 11 13.34 1.80 -25.41
N PHE A 12 13.13 1.25 -24.22
CA PHE A 12 13.91 1.49 -23.00
C PHE A 12 14.18 0.15 -22.26
N LYS A 13 15.31 0.11 -21.53
CA LYS A 13 15.62 -0.96 -20.58
C LYS A 13 15.11 -0.68 -19.17
N SER A 14 14.89 0.58 -18.83
CA SER A 14 14.48 1.06 -17.52
C SER A 14 13.09 1.68 -17.60
N ILE A 15 12.25 1.34 -16.62
CA ILE A 15 10.90 1.91 -16.48
C ILE A 15 10.99 3.40 -16.17
N GLN A 16 11.90 3.79 -15.27
CA GLN A 16 12.08 5.21 -14.93
C GLN A 16 12.55 6.03 -16.13
N ALA A 17 13.43 5.49 -16.97
CA ALA A 17 13.87 6.17 -18.19
C ALA A 17 12.70 6.38 -19.17
N ALA A 18 11.83 5.39 -19.31
CA ALA A 18 10.62 5.52 -20.12
C ALA A 18 9.67 6.61 -19.57
N ILE A 19 9.44 6.65 -18.26
CA ILE A 19 8.62 7.70 -17.62
C ILE A 19 9.25 9.08 -17.86
N ASN A 20 10.56 9.20 -17.70
CA ASN A 20 11.27 10.47 -17.87
C ASN A 20 11.19 11.00 -19.30
N SER A 21 11.17 10.11 -20.31
CA SER A 21 11.09 10.49 -21.73
C SER A 21 9.73 11.08 -22.13
N LEU A 22 8.69 10.84 -21.35
CA LEU A 22 7.35 11.37 -21.66
C LEU A 22 7.28 12.88 -21.41
N PRO A 23 6.50 13.64 -22.17
CA PRO A 23 6.28 15.07 -21.91
C PRO A 23 5.65 15.26 -20.50
N VAL A 24 5.87 16.41 -19.88
CA VAL A 24 5.32 16.73 -18.56
C VAL A 24 3.79 16.72 -18.60
N GLU A 25 3.23 17.41 -19.57
CA GLU A 25 1.78 17.54 -19.74
C GLU A 25 1.25 16.61 -20.82
N ALA A 26 0.10 15.99 -20.55
CA ALA A 26 -0.70 15.25 -21.53
C ALA A 26 -2.16 15.21 -21.11
N LYS A 27 -3.07 15.39 -22.07
CA LYS A 27 -4.51 15.26 -21.86
C LYS A 27 -4.97 13.80 -21.90
N GLU A 28 -4.24 12.96 -22.64
CA GLU A 28 -4.58 11.55 -22.82
C GLU A 28 -3.62 10.64 -22.04
N ALA A 29 -4.09 9.43 -21.73
CA ALA A 29 -3.27 8.42 -21.06
C ALA A 29 -2.04 8.05 -21.91
N ARG A 30 -0.87 8.04 -21.28
CA ARG A 30 0.40 7.62 -21.88
C ARG A 30 0.73 6.23 -21.36
N ILE A 31 0.76 5.26 -22.26
CA ILE A 31 0.89 3.86 -21.92
C ILE A 31 2.35 3.42 -22.06
N ILE A 32 2.91 2.91 -20.98
CA ILE A 32 4.20 2.21 -20.95
C ILE A 32 3.91 0.73 -20.77
N ILE A 33 4.20 -0.06 -21.82
CA ILE A 33 4.12 -1.51 -21.77
C ILE A 33 5.44 -2.04 -21.26
N ILE A 34 5.38 -2.81 -20.17
CA ILE A 34 6.55 -3.38 -19.52
C ILE A 34 6.56 -4.88 -19.80
N LYS A 35 7.56 -5.32 -20.54
CA LYS A 35 7.76 -6.73 -20.88
C LYS A 35 8.15 -7.54 -19.64
N LYS A 36 7.96 -8.85 -19.71
CA LYS A 36 8.41 -9.77 -18.64
C LYS A 36 9.85 -9.48 -18.24
N GLY A 37 10.13 -9.51 -16.96
CA GLY A 37 11.46 -9.23 -16.41
C GLY A 37 11.41 -8.80 -14.95
N ILE A 38 12.58 -8.72 -14.35
CA ILE A 38 12.79 -8.17 -13.02
C ILE A 38 13.49 -6.83 -13.18
N TYR A 39 12.81 -5.78 -12.75
CA TYR A 39 13.27 -4.39 -12.83
C TYR A 39 13.65 -3.92 -11.42
N ASN A 40 14.94 -3.93 -11.14
CA ASN A 40 15.47 -3.45 -9.85
C ASN A 40 15.60 -1.92 -9.90
N GLU A 41 14.48 -1.25 -9.74
CA GLU A 41 14.35 0.20 -9.87
C GLU A 41 13.44 0.77 -8.80
N LYS A 42 13.77 1.96 -8.30
CA LYS A 42 12.86 2.83 -7.57
C LYS A 42 12.16 3.74 -8.57
N ILE A 43 10.82 3.71 -8.58
CA ILE A 43 10.02 4.42 -9.60
C ILE A 43 9.39 5.66 -8.99
N PHE A 44 9.46 6.76 -9.74
CA PHE A 44 8.84 8.05 -9.43
C PHE A 44 7.90 8.47 -10.55
N ILE A 45 6.62 8.67 -10.26
CA ILE A 45 5.62 9.14 -11.21
C ILE A 45 5.05 10.46 -10.70
N GLU A 46 5.59 11.57 -11.21
CA GLU A 46 5.15 12.93 -10.88
C GLU A 46 4.26 13.53 -11.99
N LYS A 47 4.20 12.86 -13.12
CA LYS A 47 3.38 13.25 -14.29
C LYS A 47 2.00 12.64 -14.21
N ASN A 48 0.99 13.33 -14.70
CA ASN A 48 -0.40 12.85 -14.77
C ASN A 48 -0.61 11.90 -15.96
N ASN A 49 -1.73 11.20 -15.99
CA ASN A 49 -2.17 10.39 -17.13
C ASN A 49 -1.14 9.33 -17.59
N ILE A 50 -0.57 8.59 -16.64
CA ILE A 50 0.40 7.52 -16.89
C ILE A 50 -0.25 6.16 -16.63
N THR A 51 -0.09 5.24 -17.57
CA THR A 51 -0.42 3.82 -17.40
C THR A 51 0.85 2.99 -17.48
N LEU A 52 1.18 2.27 -16.41
CA LEU A 52 2.18 1.20 -16.42
C LEU A 52 1.45 -0.14 -16.59
N LYS A 53 1.74 -0.87 -17.64
CA LYS A 53 1.10 -2.14 -17.95
C LYS A 53 2.12 -3.25 -18.17
N GLY A 54 2.16 -4.21 -17.24
CA GLY A 54 2.95 -5.43 -17.37
C GLY A 54 2.30 -6.47 -18.29
N GLU A 55 3.06 -7.45 -18.70
CA GLU A 55 2.51 -8.60 -19.44
C GLU A 55 1.62 -9.46 -18.53
N THR A 56 2.15 -9.88 -17.39
CA THR A 56 1.40 -10.51 -16.29
C THR A 56 2.05 -10.14 -14.96
N ALA A 57 1.28 -10.13 -13.89
CA ALA A 57 1.82 -9.83 -12.57
C ALA A 57 2.91 -10.84 -12.14
N SER A 58 2.79 -12.10 -12.54
CA SER A 58 3.74 -13.16 -12.16
C SER A 58 5.12 -13.03 -12.80
N ASN A 59 5.25 -12.31 -13.89
CA ASN A 59 6.50 -12.23 -14.65
C ASN A 59 7.01 -10.82 -14.93
N THR A 60 6.27 -9.77 -14.52
CA THR A 60 6.67 -8.37 -14.63
C THR A 60 6.82 -7.79 -13.24
N ILE A 61 8.05 -7.78 -12.73
CA ILE A 61 8.35 -7.52 -11.33
C ILE A 61 9.18 -6.25 -11.19
N ILE A 62 8.65 -5.27 -10.50
CA ILE A 62 9.38 -4.07 -10.05
C ILE A 62 9.78 -4.29 -8.60
N THR A 63 11.08 -4.23 -8.33
CA THR A 63 11.62 -4.54 -7.01
C THR A 63 12.63 -3.50 -6.56
N TYR A 64 12.62 -3.19 -5.28
CA TYR A 64 13.64 -2.37 -4.62
C TYR A 64 13.73 -2.77 -3.14
N ALA A 65 14.86 -2.49 -2.50
CA ALA A 65 15.06 -2.75 -1.08
C ALA A 65 15.25 -1.43 -0.35
N GLU A 66 14.23 -0.97 0.39
CA GLU A 66 14.30 0.27 1.19
C GLU A 66 13.55 0.12 2.51
N GLY A 67 14.22 0.35 3.62
CA GLY A 67 13.61 0.45 4.94
C GLY A 67 13.30 1.91 5.28
N ARG A 68 12.09 2.21 5.74
CA ARG A 68 11.67 3.59 6.04
C ARG A 68 12.58 4.27 7.06
N ASP A 69 12.95 3.59 8.12
CA ASP A 69 13.82 4.18 9.15
C ASP A 69 15.22 4.49 8.60
N LEU A 70 15.75 3.62 7.72
CA LEU A 70 17.00 3.87 7.03
C LEU A 70 16.89 5.08 6.11
N PHE A 71 15.84 5.13 5.29
CA PHE A 71 15.58 6.22 4.36
C PHE A 71 15.47 7.57 5.08
N ARG A 72 14.71 7.62 6.20
CA ARG A 72 14.45 8.84 6.96
C ARG A 72 15.70 9.38 7.69
N CYS A 73 16.73 8.61 7.89
CA CYS A 73 17.98 9.11 8.44
C CYS A 73 18.69 10.12 7.51
N ASN A 74 18.39 10.10 6.21
CA ASN A 74 18.99 10.98 5.22
C ASN A 74 17.96 11.83 4.45
N ASN A 75 16.66 11.70 4.75
CA ASN A 75 15.59 12.38 4.05
C ASN A 75 14.60 12.98 5.03
N ALA A 76 14.21 14.24 4.79
CA ALA A 76 13.33 15.00 5.67
C ALA A 76 11.88 14.48 5.68
N ASP A 77 11.44 13.85 4.59
CA ASP A 77 10.10 13.30 4.42
C ASP A 77 10.12 11.90 3.80
N ASP A 78 8.97 11.35 3.48
CA ASP A 78 8.83 10.00 2.91
C ASP A 78 8.81 9.97 1.37
N TRP A 79 9.11 11.08 0.67
CA TRP A 79 9.16 11.09 -0.79
C TRP A 79 10.34 10.26 -1.31
N GLY A 80 10.03 9.15 -1.97
CA GLY A 80 11.02 8.20 -2.46
C GLY A 80 11.24 6.98 -1.55
N VAL A 81 10.47 6.83 -0.48
CA VAL A 81 10.61 5.70 0.47
C VAL A 81 10.12 4.37 -0.09
N ALA A 82 9.25 4.38 -1.09
CA ALA A 82 8.65 3.18 -1.66
C ALA A 82 9.38 2.68 -2.91
N THR A 83 9.09 1.45 -3.31
CA THR A 83 9.50 0.95 -4.62
C THR A 83 8.84 1.76 -5.73
N VAL A 84 7.54 2.07 -5.61
CA VAL A 84 6.82 2.97 -6.53
C VAL A 84 6.26 4.15 -5.75
N ASN A 85 6.66 5.36 -6.15
CA ASN A 85 6.32 6.64 -5.53
C ASN A 85 5.52 7.49 -6.50
N LEU A 86 4.34 7.96 -6.06
CA LEU A 86 3.39 8.68 -6.92
C LEU A 86 3.11 10.08 -6.37
N LYS A 87 3.14 11.09 -7.23
CA LYS A 87 2.57 12.43 -7.02
C LYS A 87 1.58 12.81 -8.12
N GLY A 88 1.75 12.24 -9.31
CA GLY A 88 0.82 12.47 -10.41
C GLY A 88 -0.58 11.91 -10.14
N SER A 89 -1.56 12.41 -10.87
CA SER A 89 -2.95 11.95 -10.86
C SER A 89 -3.32 11.22 -12.15
N ASP A 90 -4.45 10.50 -12.16
CA ASP A 90 -4.87 9.70 -13.31
C ASP A 90 -3.84 8.62 -13.67
N ILE A 91 -3.31 7.94 -12.64
CA ILE A 91 -2.33 6.87 -12.77
C ILE A 91 -3.03 5.52 -12.82
N SER A 92 -2.61 4.67 -13.74
CA SER A 92 -3.05 3.28 -13.81
C SER A 92 -1.87 2.32 -13.72
N LEU A 93 -1.99 1.30 -12.87
CA LEU A 93 -1.04 0.20 -12.75
C LEU A 93 -1.78 -1.10 -13.05
N ASP A 94 -1.29 -1.89 -13.99
CA ASP A 94 -1.97 -3.12 -14.42
C ASP A 94 -0.97 -4.26 -14.65
N ASN A 95 -1.30 -5.47 -14.18
CA ASN A 95 -0.51 -6.69 -14.38
C ASN A 95 0.96 -6.59 -13.90
N LEU A 96 1.20 -6.05 -12.71
CA LEU A 96 2.53 -5.86 -12.14
C LEU A 96 2.67 -6.53 -10.78
N THR A 97 3.84 -7.10 -10.50
CA THR A 97 4.30 -7.29 -9.12
C THR A 97 5.16 -6.10 -8.72
N ILE A 98 4.82 -5.47 -7.61
CA ILE A 98 5.58 -4.37 -7.02
C ILE A 98 5.97 -4.80 -5.61
N GLN A 99 7.27 -4.93 -5.36
CA GLN A 99 7.73 -5.45 -4.08
C GLN A 99 8.86 -4.62 -3.47
N ASN A 100 8.85 -4.54 -2.14
CA ASN A 100 9.97 -4.03 -1.37
C ASN A 100 10.63 -5.21 -0.64
N THR A 101 11.89 -5.47 -0.95
CA THR A 101 12.60 -6.67 -0.48
C THR A 101 13.55 -6.40 0.69
N TYR A 102 13.51 -5.23 1.31
CA TYR A 102 14.42 -4.85 2.39
C TYR A 102 14.49 -5.91 3.50
N GLY A 103 13.35 -6.32 4.04
CA GLY A 103 13.28 -7.27 5.14
C GLY A 103 13.66 -8.71 4.79
N LEU A 104 13.91 -9.04 3.51
CA LEU A 104 14.44 -10.37 3.14
C LEU A 104 15.92 -10.53 3.53
N THR A 105 16.71 -9.49 3.33
CA THR A 105 18.17 -9.55 3.46
C THR A 105 18.72 -8.63 4.53
N ALA A 106 17.95 -7.66 5.02
CA ALA A 106 18.39 -6.74 6.08
C ALA A 106 18.50 -7.45 7.43
N GLU A 107 19.41 -6.95 8.24
CA GLU A 107 19.52 -7.26 9.67
C GLU A 107 19.31 -5.98 10.49
N ASP A 108 19.06 -6.12 11.79
CA ASP A 108 18.98 -4.98 12.69
C ASP A 108 20.36 -4.31 12.75
N ILE A 109 20.43 -3.02 12.46
CA ILE A 109 21.69 -2.27 12.40
C ILE A 109 21.55 -0.89 13.02
N THR A 110 22.54 -0.47 13.80
CA THR A 110 22.65 0.91 14.29
C THR A 110 23.48 1.71 13.30
N ILE A 111 22.92 2.81 12.82
CA ILE A 111 23.54 3.68 11.82
C ILE A 111 23.63 5.12 12.31
N SER A 112 24.51 5.91 11.69
CA SER A 112 24.45 7.37 11.77
C SER A 112 23.12 7.86 11.19
N CYS A 113 22.44 8.74 11.91
CA CYS A 113 21.13 9.27 11.54
C CYS A 113 21.11 10.79 11.74
N PRO A 114 21.58 11.58 10.76
CA PRO A 114 21.67 13.03 10.86
C PRO A 114 20.34 13.72 11.15
N THR A 115 19.22 13.09 10.80
CA THR A 115 17.88 13.60 11.11
C THR A 115 17.45 13.37 12.56
N ASP A 116 18.13 12.50 13.30
CA ASP A 116 17.98 12.36 14.75
C ASP A 116 18.90 13.36 15.46
N THR A 117 18.37 14.52 15.79
CA THR A 117 19.09 15.62 16.43
C THR A 117 19.42 15.37 17.91
N VAL A 118 18.90 14.28 18.50
CA VAL A 118 19.12 13.96 19.91
C VAL A 118 20.30 13.02 20.08
N THR A 119 20.33 11.90 19.35
CA THR A 119 21.36 10.88 19.48
C THR A 119 22.33 10.82 18.31
N GLY A 120 21.95 11.37 17.15
CA GLY A 120 22.73 11.29 15.92
C GLY A 120 22.83 9.87 15.33
N THR A 121 22.19 8.88 15.98
CA THR A 121 22.18 7.47 15.57
C THR A 121 20.81 6.87 15.71
N LYS A 122 20.54 5.79 14.97
CA LYS A 122 19.28 5.06 15.04
C LYS A 122 19.48 3.57 14.87
N LEU A 123 18.82 2.78 15.70
CA LEU A 123 18.66 1.35 15.46
C LEU A 123 17.58 1.15 14.40
N VAL A 124 17.99 0.80 13.21
CA VAL A 124 17.11 0.42 12.11
C VAL A 124 16.86 -1.07 12.18
N LYS A 125 15.61 -1.45 12.38
CA LYS A 125 15.20 -2.85 12.44
C LYS A 125 14.90 -3.39 11.04
N LYS A 126 15.18 -4.66 10.82
CA LYS A 126 14.82 -5.35 9.58
C LYS A 126 13.30 -5.31 9.31
N GLY A 127 12.48 -5.29 10.35
CA GLY A 127 11.01 -5.18 10.28
C GLY A 127 10.47 -3.74 10.25
N THR A 128 11.31 -2.72 9.99
CA THR A 128 10.84 -1.33 9.76
C THR A 128 9.81 -1.28 8.65
N HIS A 129 9.03 -0.20 8.56
CA HIS A 129 8.04 -0.05 7.47
C HIS A 129 8.73 -0.12 6.10
N GLN A 130 8.10 -0.81 5.16
CA GLN A 130 8.64 -1.12 3.83
C GLN A 130 7.52 -0.98 2.80
N MET A 131 7.48 0.18 2.14
CA MET A 131 6.42 0.45 1.18
C MET A 131 6.77 -0.12 -0.20
N ALA A 132 5.88 -0.93 -0.76
CA ALA A 132 5.91 -1.24 -2.18
C ALA A 132 5.32 -0.07 -2.99
N LEU A 133 4.21 0.52 -2.50
CA LEU A 133 3.54 1.66 -3.11
C LEU A 133 3.29 2.77 -2.09
N ARG A 134 3.74 3.98 -2.38
CA ARG A 134 3.44 5.20 -1.64
C ARG A 134 2.98 6.29 -2.58
N SER A 135 1.97 7.05 -2.21
CA SER A 135 1.59 8.25 -2.96
C SER A 135 1.53 9.48 -2.06
N PHE A 136 1.65 10.65 -2.71
CA PHE A 136 1.45 11.97 -2.12
C PHE A 136 0.66 12.80 -3.14
N GLU A 137 -0.39 13.47 -2.71
CA GLU A 137 -1.20 14.35 -3.58
C GLU A 137 -1.90 13.63 -4.76
N THR A 138 -1.66 12.34 -4.97
CA THR A 138 -2.25 11.55 -6.04
C THR A 138 -3.76 11.41 -5.84
N THR A 139 -4.52 11.63 -6.89
CA THR A 139 -5.94 11.27 -6.97
C THR A 139 -6.23 10.46 -8.24
N ARG A 140 -7.36 9.75 -8.27
CA ARG A 140 -7.76 8.87 -9.38
C ARG A 140 -6.67 7.83 -9.75
N LEU A 141 -6.13 7.18 -8.71
CA LEU A 141 -5.26 6.02 -8.87
C LEU A 141 -6.11 4.78 -9.14
N LYS A 142 -5.84 4.08 -10.23
CA LYS A 142 -6.45 2.80 -10.58
C LYS A 142 -5.39 1.70 -10.65
N VAL A 143 -5.61 0.64 -9.91
CA VAL A 143 -4.69 -0.52 -9.85
C VAL A 143 -5.47 -1.79 -10.14
N SER A 144 -5.03 -2.58 -11.10
CA SER A 144 -5.72 -3.82 -11.49
C SER A 144 -4.72 -4.98 -11.61
N ASN A 145 -5.13 -6.17 -11.18
CA ASN A 145 -4.37 -7.41 -11.36
C ASN A 145 -2.92 -7.33 -10.89
N CYS A 146 -2.65 -6.56 -9.85
CA CYS A 146 -1.30 -6.35 -9.32
C CYS A 146 -1.06 -7.15 -8.05
N ILE A 147 0.21 -7.48 -7.80
CA ILE A 147 0.69 -8.09 -6.57
C ILE A 147 1.58 -7.07 -5.86
N PHE A 148 1.24 -6.72 -4.63
CA PHE A 148 2.07 -5.90 -3.76
C PHE A 148 2.62 -6.76 -2.64
N LYS A 149 3.94 -6.66 -2.41
CA LYS A 149 4.60 -7.44 -1.38
C LYS A 149 5.68 -6.64 -0.66
N ALA A 150 5.70 -6.75 0.66
CA ALA A 150 6.79 -6.25 1.50
C ALA A 150 6.96 -7.15 2.74
N TYR A 151 8.05 -6.95 3.44
CA TYR A 151 8.44 -7.75 4.61
C TYR A 151 8.42 -6.92 5.91
N GLY A 152 7.67 -5.85 5.89
CA GLY A 152 7.41 -4.93 7.00
C GLY A 152 6.01 -4.32 6.88
N GLY A 153 5.76 -3.23 7.59
CA GLY A 153 4.48 -2.52 7.53
C GLY A 153 4.34 -1.60 6.34
N ASP A 154 3.13 -1.04 6.14
CA ASP A 154 2.80 0.00 5.17
C ASP A 154 3.00 -0.40 3.69
N THR A 155 2.87 -1.68 3.32
CA THR A 155 3.14 -2.16 1.95
C THR A 155 2.41 -1.35 0.88
N VAL A 156 1.10 -1.08 1.05
CA VAL A 156 0.26 -0.29 0.14
C VAL A 156 -0.26 0.92 0.88
N SER A 157 0.37 2.07 0.67
CA SER A 157 0.23 3.26 1.49
C SER A 157 -0.03 4.53 0.64
N PRO A 158 -1.10 4.58 -0.16
CA PRO A 158 -1.45 5.82 -0.86
C PRO A 158 -1.95 6.88 0.12
N TRP A 159 -1.52 8.12 -0.06
CA TRP A 159 -1.81 9.22 0.85
C TRP A 159 -2.24 10.48 0.11
N ASN A 160 -3.50 10.82 0.23
CA ASN A 160 -4.06 12.13 -0.09
C ASN A 160 -5.38 12.26 0.65
N THR A 161 -5.38 12.94 1.79
CA THR A 161 -6.55 13.12 2.65
C THR A 161 -7.50 14.21 2.17
N GLU A 162 -7.11 15.00 1.16
CA GLU A 162 -7.92 16.11 0.63
C GLU A 162 -8.93 15.61 -0.39
N ASP A 163 -8.44 14.96 -1.46
CA ASP A 163 -9.28 14.51 -2.58
C ASP A 163 -8.82 13.18 -3.18
N GLY A 164 -7.97 12.43 -2.47
CA GLY A 164 -7.43 11.16 -2.93
C GLY A 164 -8.52 10.12 -3.20
N MET A 165 -8.53 9.57 -4.41
CA MET A 165 -9.40 8.48 -4.83
C MET A 165 -8.53 7.32 -5.30
N PHE A 166 -8.69 6.15 -4.67
CA PHE A 166 -7.85 4.98 -4.91
C PHE A 166 -8.72 3.76 -5.18
N TYR A 167 -8.56 3.14 -6.33
CA TYR A 167 -9.28 1.94 -6.71
C TYR A 167 -8.32 0.78 -6.98
N PHE A 168 -8.51 -0.30 -6.25
CA PHE A 168 -7.76 -1.56 -6.39
C PHE A 168 -8.71 -2.67 -6.82
N TYR A 169 -8.45 -3.31 -7.94
CA TYR A 169 -9.26 -4.39 -8.46
C TYR A 169 -8.43 -5.66 -8.69
N ASN A 170 -8.90 -6.79 -8.14
CA ASN A 170 -8.27 -8.09 -8.32
C ASN A 170 -6.78 -8.09 -7.98
N CYS A 171 -6.40 -7.44 -6.87
CA CYS A 171 -5.03 -7.33 -6.40
C CYS A 171 -4.75 -8.30 -5.25
N VAL A 172 -3.49 -8.71 -5.12
CA VAL A 172 -2.96 -9.38 -3.94
C VAL A 172 -2.09 -8.39 -3.18
N MET A 173 -2.35 -8.21 -1.88
CA MET A 173 -1.59 -7.34 -1.00
C MET A 173 -1.04 -8.16 0.15
N GLU A 174 0.27 -8.31 0.23
CA GLU A 174 0.97 -9.12 1.22
C GLU A 174 1.92 -8.26 2.04
N GLY A 175 1.85 -8.36 3.37
CA GLY A 175 2.68 -7.57 4.25
C GLY A 175 2.54 -7.96 5.71
N TRP A 176 3.10 -7.11 6.58
CA TRP A 176 3.08 -7.30 8.04
C TRP A 176 2.06 -6.37 8.69
N VAL A 177 2.49 -5.55 9.66
CA VAL A 177 1.61 -4.63 10.37
C VAL A 177 1.14 -3.49 9.47
N ASP A 178 -0.16 -3.17 9.51
CA ASP A 178 -0.75 -1.99 8.86
C ASP A 178 -0.46 -1.91 7.33
N PHE A 179 -0.33 -3.06 6.67
CA PHE A 179 0.20 -3.12 5.32
C PHE A 179 -0.75 -2.58 4.24
N TYR A 180 -2.05 -2.47 4.52
CA TYR A 180 -3.00 -1.76 3.67
C TYR A 180 -3.51 -0.52 4.39
N CYS A 181 -3.00 0.62 3.99
CA CYS A 181 -3.22 1.87 4.72
C CYS A 181 -3.50 3.06 3.80
N PRO A 182 -4.56 3.03 2.99
CA PRO A 182 -4.95 4.17 2.16
C PRO A 182 -5.51 5.31 3.02
N ARG A 183 -5.08 6.55 2.76
CA ARG A 183 -5.58 7.76 3.40
C ARG A 183 -6.25 8.64 2.33
N GLY A 184 -7.57 8.51 2.21
CA GLY A 184 -8.43 9.11 1.21
C GLY A 184 -9.68 8.27 1.00
N TRP A 185 -10.39 8.43 -0.12
CA TRP A 185 -11.47 7.53 -0.53
C TRP A 185 -10.86 6.32 -1.22
N ALA A 186 -11.01 5.14 -0.64
CA ALA A 186 -10.42 3.92 -1.16
C ALA A 186 -11.48 2.83 -1.39
N LEU A 187 -11.40 2.16 -2.54
CA LEU A 187 -12.16 0.96 -2.84
C LEU A 187 -11.20 -0.17 -3.23
N ALA A 188 -11.22 -1.26 -2.47
CA ALA A 188 -10.61 -2.51 -2.86
C ALA A 188 -11.72 -3.50 -3.24
N GLU A 189 -11.68 -4.01 -4.46
CA GLU A 189 -12.67 -4.96 -4.98
C GLU A 189 -11.99 -6.25 -5.43
N LYS A 190 -12.50 -7.40 -4.99
CA LYS A 190 -11.97 -8.74 -5.31
C LYS A 190 -10.48 -8.90 -4.96
N CYS A 191 -10.00 -8.18 -3.94
CA CYS A 191 -8.62 -8.24 -3.50
C CYS A 191 -8.40 -9.32 -2.44
N THR A 192 -7.18 -9.85 -2.41
CA THR A 192 -6.71 -10.78 -1.36
C THR A 192 -5.69 -10.07 -0.48
N PHE A 193 -5.89 -10.13 0.83
CA PHE A 193 -5.01 -9.57 1.84
C PHE A 193 -4.33 -10.69 2.61
N ILE A 194 -2.98 -10.69 2.63
CA ILE A 194 -2.15 -11.72 3.28
C ILE A 194 -1.34 -11.06 4.39
N CYS A 195 -1.65 -11.36 5.64
CA CYS A 195 -1.04 -10.74 6.82
C CYS A 195 -0.06 -11.68 7.52
N HIS A 196 1.18 -11.24 7.70
CA HIS A 196 2.25 -11.98 8.40
C HIS A 196 2.57 -11.41 9.78
N SER A 197 1.63 -10.74 10.42
CA SER A 197 1.82 -10.10 11.72
C SER A 197 0.66 -10.42 12.66
N PRO A 198 0.88 -10.64 13.97
CA PRO A 198 -0.19 -10.71 14.95
C PRO A 198 -0.90 -9.36 15.16
N GLU A 199 -0.42 -8.30 14.54
CA GLU A 199 -1.03 -6.98 14.53
C GLU A 199 -2.06 -6.83 13.40
N ALA A 200 -2.53 -5.61 13.16
CA ALA A 200 -3.59 -5.34 12.21
C ALA A 200 -3.12 -5.33 10.75
N ALA A 201 -3.95 -5.85 9.83
CA ALA A 201 -3.74 -5.79 8.39
C ALA A 201 -4.05 -4.40 7.82
N ILE A 202 -5.19 -3.81 8.22
CA ILE A 202 -5.67 -2.51 7.75
C ILE A 202 -5.30 -1.42 8.76
N TRP A 203 -4.92 -0.24 8.25
CA TRP A 203 -4.62 0.92 9.06
C TRP A 203 -5.19 2.20 8.49
N HIS A 204 -5.58 3.13 9.38
CA HIS A 204 -5.93 4.51 9.02
C HIS A 204 -5.52 5.50 10.10
N ASP A 205 -4.79 6.56 9.72
CA ASP A 205 -4.34 7.60 10.67
C ASP A 205 -5.44 8.57 11.07
N GLY A 206 -6.39 8.77 10.19
CA GLY A 206 -7.52 9.71 10.35
C GLY A 206 -7.89 10.39 9.04
N SER A 207 -9.19 10.60 8.85
CA SER A 207 -9.75 11.33 7.71
C SER A 207 -9.87 12.82 8.02
N LYS A 208 -9.70 13.66 7.00
CA LYS A 208 -10.03 15.09 7.06
C LYS A 208 -11.49 15.37 6.71
N HIS A 209 -12.11 14.48 5.95
CA HIS A 209 -13.49 14.62 5.50
C HIS A 209 -14.37 13.54 6.10
N GLU A 210 -15.52 13.91 6.62
CA GLU A 210 -16.49 12.99 7.23
C GLU A 210 -16.92 11.86 6.28
N LEU A 211 -17.08 12.17 5.00
CA LEU A 211 -17.52 11.20 3.99
C LEU A 211 -16.40 10.31 3.42
N SER A 212 -15.14 10.59 3.75
CA SER A 212 -14.02 9.75 3.32
C SER A 212 -14.14 8.35 3.93
N LYS A 213 -13.91 7.33 3.13
CA LYS A 213 -14.11 5.94 3.54
C LYS A 213 -13.18 4.97 2.84
N THR A 214 -12.90 3.87 3.53
CA THR A 214 -12.24 2.69 2.96
C THR A 214 -13.29 1.60 2.80
N VAL A 215 -13.52 1.17 1.56
CA VAL A 215 -14.49 0.13 1.21
C VAL A 215 -13.74 -1.10 0.70
N LEU A 216 -14.07 -2.26 1.27
CA LEU A 216 -13.59 -3.57 0.81
C LEU A 216 -14.79 -4.37 0.33
N LEU A 217 -14.82 -4.69 -0.97
CA LEU A 217 -15.92 -5.37 -1.63
C LEU A 217 -15.47 -6.70 -2.21
N ASN A 218 -16.12 -7.80 -1.82
CA ASN A 218 -15.80 -9.15 -2.29
C ASN A 218 -14.32 -9.53 -2.02
N CYS A 219 -13.76 -9.10 -0.90
CA CYS A 219 -12.37 -9.31 -0.55
C CYS A 219 -12.16 -10.53 0.33
N LYS A 220 -10.95 -11.11 0.27
CA LYS A 220 -10.54 -12.25 1.06
C LYS A 220 -9.35 -11.89 1.94
N PHE A 221 -9.41 -12.31 3.21
CA PHE A 221 -8.29 -12.21 4.14
C PHE A 221 -7.69 -13.59 4.40
N THR A 222 -6.39 -13.65 4.56
CA THR A 222 -5.64 -14.83 4.99
C THR A 222 -4.34 -14.37 5.68
N GLY A 223 -3.64 -15.26 6.34
CA GLY A 223 -2.38 -14.89 7.00
C GLY A 223 -1.97 -15.84 8.11
N ASP A 224 -1.00 -15.41 8.90
CA ASP A 224 -0.47 -16.16 10.03
C ASP A 224 -1.46 -16.15 11.21
N ASN A 225 -1.31 -17.09 12.14
CA ASN A 225 -2.24 -17.24 13.27
C ASN A 225 -2.34 -15.95 14.09
N GLY A 226 -3.58 -15.55 14.38
CA GLY A 226 -3.88 -14.48 15.32
C GLY A 226 -3.72 -13.06 14.77
N PHE A 227 -3.57 -12.89 13.45
CA PHE A 227 -3.59 -11.54 12.86
C PHE A 227 -4.95 -10.87 13.10
N LYS A 228 -4.93 -9.54 13.25
CA LYS A 228 -6.12 -8.72 13.45
C LYS A 228 -6.56 -8.06 12.16
N LEU A 229 -7.86 -7.82 12.01
CA LEU A 229 -8.43 -7.26 10.79
C LEU A 229 -7.95 -5.83 10.53
N GLY A 230 -8.03 -4.94 11.51
CA GLY A 230 -7.69 -3.55 11.30
C GLY A 230 -7.68 -2.70 12.56
N ARG A 231 -7.11 -1.51 12.42
CA ARG A 231 -7.08 -0.49 13.47
C ARG A 231 -6.99 0.93 12.89
N TYR A 232 -7.29 1.93 13.69
CA TYR A 232 -7.20 3.34 13.29
C TYR A 232 -6.79 4.24 14.46
N HIS A 233 -6.25 5.43 14.17
CA HIS A 233 -5.87 6.41 15.21
C HIS A 233 -6.98 7.43 15.49
N ARG A 234 -7.50 8.07 14.44
CA ARG A 234 -8.50 9.13 14.50
C ARG A 234 -9.68 8.76 13.62
N ASP A 235 -10.60 9.69 13.39
CA ASP A 235 -11.78 9.45 12.58
C ASP A 235 -11.48 8.69 11.30
N ALA A 236 -12.11 7.54 11.14
CA ALA A 236 -12.01 6.70 9.97
C ALA A 236 -13.36 6.02 9.72
N GLN A 237 -13.61 5.63 8.47
CA GLN A 237 -14.84 4.95 8.10
C GLN A 237 -14.52 3.74 7.24
N PHE A 238 -15.02 2.57 7.64
CA PHE A 238 -14.78 1.30 6.98
C PHE A 238 -16.10 0.62 6.60
N TYR A 239 -16.16 0.13 5.38
CA TYR A 239 -17.20 -0.76 4.91
C TYR A 239 -16.58 -2.05 4.38
N LEU A 240 -16.96 -3.18 4.95
CA LEU A 240 -16.58 -4.50 4.46
C LEU A 240 -17.84 -5.20 3.97
N ILE A 241 -17.88 -5.52 2.68
CA ILE A 241 -19.06 -6.05 2.00
C ILE A 241 -18.66 -7.34 1.30
N ASN A 242 -19.37 -8.44 1.58
CA ASN A 242 -19.11 -9.77 1.04
C ASN A 242 -17.65 -10.22 1.25
N CYS A 243 -17.06 -9.91 2.39
CA CYS A 243 -15.69 -10.30 2.70
C CYS A 243 -15.62 -11.65 3.41
N SER A 244 -14.54 -12.40 3.20
CA SER A 244 -14.30 -13.67 3.86
C SER A 244 -13.05 -13.62 4.73
N PHE A 245 -13.16 -14.18 5.94
CA PHE A 245 -12.12 -14.27 6.94
C PHE A 245 -11.73 -15.72 7.22
N PRO A 246 -10.44 -16.03 7.44
CA PRO A 246 -10.01 -17.38 7.77
C PRO A 246 -10.29 -17.74 9.23
N SER A 247 -10.30 -19.02 9.53
CA SER A 247 -10.54 -19.53 10.88
C SER A 247 -9.51 -19.08 11.92
N ASN A 248 -8.29 -18.78 11.47
CA ASN A 248 -7.15 -18.41 12.31
C ASN A 248 -6.98 -16.89 12.53
N MET A 249 -7.88 -16.04 12.00
CA MET A 249 -7.89 -14.60 12.32
C MET A 249 -8.30 -14.38 13.78
N ALA A 250 -7.75 -13.38 14.44
CA ALA A 250 -8.11 -13.03 15.81
C ALA A 250 -9.57 -12.55 15.91
N ASP A 251 -10.23 -12.91 17.01
CA ASP A 251 -11.58 -12.39 17.36
C ASP A 251 -11.47 -10.95 17.84
N ALA A 252 -11.25 -10.03 16.89
CA ALA A 252 -11.09 -8.62 17.14
C ALA A 252 -11.68 -7.79 16.00
N ASP A 253 -12.70 -7.00 16.30
CA ASP A 253 -13.24 -5.96 15.41
C ASP A 253 -12.18 -4.90 15.08
N ILE A 254 -12.40 -4.12 14.03
CA ILE A 254 -11.55 -2.95 13.76
C ILE A 254 -11.66 -1.97 14.94
N TYR A 255 -10.54 -1.61 15.54
CA TYR A 255 -10.47 -0.87 16.79
C TYR A 255 -9.65 0.41 16.70
N GLN A 256 -9.98 1.36 17.58
CA GLN A 256 -9.13 2.53 17.78
C GLN A 256 -7.88 2.14 18.57
N LYS A 257 -6.70 2.41 18.02
CA LYS A 257 -5.44 2.22 18.74
C LYS A 257 -5.30 3.27 19.84
N THR A 258 -5.02 2.82 21.04
CA THR A 258 -4.77 3.69 22.20
C THR A 258 -3.61 4.64 21.95
N ALA A 259 -3.77 5.88 22.39
CA ALA A 259 -2.72 6.90 22.44
C ALA A 259 -2.80 7.62 23.78
N THR A 260 -1.72 8.30 24.19
CA THR A 260 -1.66 9.11 25.40
C THR A 260 -1.18 10.51 25.05
N PRO A 261 -2.03 11.54 25.15
CA PRO A 261 -3.47 11.47 25.46
C PRO A 261 -4.28 10.75 24.36
N PRO A 262 -5.50 10.29 24.67
CA PRO A 262 -6.35 9.62 23.67
C PRO A 262 -6.66 10.51 22.48
N ASN A 263 -6.63 9.94 21.29
CA ASN A 263 -7.04 10.65 20.08
C ASN A 263 -8.56 10.90 20.09
N VAL A 264 -8.96 12.10 19.71
CA VAL A 264 -10.38 12.47 19.60
C VAL A 264 -10.99 11.82 18.37
N ILE A 265 -12.18 11.25 18.53
CA ILE A 265 -13.07 10.78 17.47
C ILE A 265 -14.27 11.71 17.42
N GLN A 266 -14.40 12.50 16.36
CA GLN A 266 -15.48 13.49 16.20
C GLN A 266 -16.78 12.85 15.72
N TRP A 267 -16.66 11.83 14.83
CA TRP A 267 -17.79 11.24 14.12
C TRP A 267 -18.16 9.84 14.63
N GLY A 268 -17.60 9.43 15.78
CA GLY A 268 -17.85 8.14 16.39
C GLY A 268 -17.22 6.96 15.65
N LYS A 269 -17.49 5.75 16.16
CA LYS A 269 -17.03 4.51 15.52
C LYS A 269 -17.87 4.24 14.27
N ARG A 270 -17.23 4.16 13.10
CA ARG A 270 -17.87 3.96 11.79
C ARG A 270 -17.25 2.78 11.06
N VAL A 271 -17.54 1.59 11.56
CA VAL A 271 -17.10 0.31 11.01
C VAL A 271 -18.34 -0.51 10.71
N TYR A 272 -18.53 -0.87 9.46
CA TYR A 272 -19.74 -1.54 8.99
C TYR A 272 -19.39 -2.81 8.22
N TYR A 273 -20.13 -3.88 8.48
CA TYR A 273 -19.98 -5.18 7.85
C TYR A 273 -21.31 -5.56 7.19
N PHE A 274 -21.28 -6.10 6.00
CA PHE A 274 -22.44 -6.64 5.33
C PHE A 274 -22.06 -7.93 4.62
N ASN A 275 -22.77 -9.02 4.95
CA ASN A 275 -22.56 -10.34 4.36
C ASN A 275 -21.09 -10.79 4.42
N CYS A 276 -20.44 -10.56 5.57
CA CYS A 276 -19.07 -10.99 5.83
C CYS A 276 -19.10 -12.30 6.62
N HIS A 277 -18.22 -13.25 6.25
CA HIS A 277 -18.24 -14.58 6.88
C HIS A 277 -16.85 -15.05 7.24
N LYS A 278 -16.75 -15.70 8.40
CA LYS A 278 -15.55 -16.37 8.88
C LYS A 278 -15.67 -17.89 8.71
N GLU A 279 -14.62 -18.51 8.21
CA GLU A 279 -14.49 -19.96 8.18
C GLU A 279 -14.63 -20.56 9.60
N GLY A 280 -15.50 -21.55 9.77
CA GLY A 280 -15.75 -22.20 11.05
C GLY A 280 -16.75 -21.47 11.98
N GLY A 281 -17.40 -20.41 11.50
CA GLY A 281 -18.44 -19.67 12.22
C GLY A 281 -18.11 -18.21 12.46
N ASP A 282 -19.12 -17.36 12.34
CA ASP A 282 -19.00 -15.92 12.36
C ASP A 282 -18.75 -15.35 13.76
N TYR A 283 -17.94 -14.30 13.83
CA TYR A 283 -17.80 -13.49 15.02
C TYR A 283 -19.08 -12.68 15.30
N ALA A 284 -19.36 -12.40 16.58
CA ALA A 284 -20.54 -11.64 16.96
C ALA A 284 -20.55 -10.20 16.39
N TRP A 285 -19.37 -9.60 16.26
CA TRP A 285 -19.23 -8.20 15.88
C TRP A 285 -19.47 -7.91 14.37
N HIS A 286 -19.44 -8.92 13.49
CA HIS A 286 -19.65 -8.67 12.05
C HIS A 286 -20.93 -9.27 11.46
N LYS A 287 -21.58 -10.18 12.16
CA LYS A 287 -22.76 -10.88 11.61
C LYS A 287 -24.09 -10.10 11.70
N ASN A 288 -24.11 -9.03 12.46
CA ASN A 288 -25.31 -8.25 12.73
C ASN A 288 -25.29 -6.84 12.10
N ASN A 289 -24.43 -6.61 11.14
CA ASN A 289 -24.34 -5.34 10.41
C ASN A 289 -25.04 -5.38 9.06
#